data_a21898bef61c423f7514a85942d89294
#
_entry.id   a21898bef61c423f7514a85942d89294
#
_cell.length_a   1.000
_cell.length_b   1.000
_cell.length_c   1.000
_cell.angle_alpha   90.00
_cell.angle_beta   90.00
_cell.angle_gamma   90.00
#
_symmetry.space_group_name_H-M   'P 1'
#
loop_
_entity.id
_entity.type
_entity.pdbx_description
1 polymer ?
#
loop_
_entity_poly.entity_id
_entity_poly.type
_entity_poly.pdbx_seq_one_letter_code
_entity_poly.pdbx_strand_id
1 'polypeptide(L)'
;MYLVARFRFINFKFEESKSVGDGDLNLKMEHERLSLSIASRVDLLKMADNHKYGSATINAILSGDESIYPLPFDRSYWIIPGFLMAGEIPSSRLKKERIQKLKRLIHSGVQSIVNLMESEEFDFDGKKLKDYSFELQEIAARKKFEITINRYEIVDLGVPARAFMANILTHLQTCLLNEQTVYIHCWGGIGRTGTTVGCFLVNEGICSNSEVLDFINFLKSKTNIAHRNSPETLEQIEFVESWQ
;
A
#
# COMPACT_ATOMS: atom_id res chain seq x y z
N MET A 1 -9.53 -16.01 -21.28
CA MET A 1 -9.53 -17.44 -20.90
C MET A 1 -9.09 -17.47 -19.43
N TYR A 2 -10.06 -17.58 -18.51
CA TYR A 2 -9.84 -17.51 -17.07
C TYR A 2 -9.17 -18.78 -16.56
N LEU A 3 -8.03 -18.66 -15.90
CA LEU A 3 -7.36 -19.77 -15.23
C LEU A 3 -7.84 -19.82 -13.77
N VAL A 4 -8.73 -20.76 -13.48
CA VAL A 4 -9.19 -21.06 -12.12
C VAL A 4 -8.14 -21.94 -11.45
N ALA A 5 -7.37 -21.40 -10.52
CA ALA A 5 -6.44 -22.16 -9.70
C ALA A 5 -7.19 -22.84 -8.55
N ARG A 6 -7.12 -24.18 -8.46
CA ARG A 6 -7.68 -24.99 -7.37
C ARG A 6 -6.73 -24.99 -6.17
N PHE A 7 -7.23 -24.56 -5.03
CA PHE A 7 -6.50 -24.61 -3.74
C PHE A 7 -6.50 -26.03 -3.15
N ARG A 8 -5.33 -26.47 -2.65
CA ARG A 8 -5.21 -27.60 -1.72
C ARG A 8 -4.88 -27.06 -0.32
N PHE A 9 -5.72 -27.38 0.66
CA PHE A 9 -5.47 -27.13 2.06
C PHE A 9 -4.32 -27.99 2.58
N ILE A 10 -3.34 -27.37 3.22
CA ILE A 10 -2.30 -28.05 4.01
C ILE A 10 -2.66 -27.93 5.49
N ASN A 11 -2.95 -29.06 6.12
CA ASN A 11 -3.17 -29.14 7.57
C ASN A 11 -1.84 -29.10 8.32
N PHE A 12 -1.65 -28.07 9.14
CA PHE A 12 -0.57 -28.04 10.14
C PHE A 12 -1.08 -28.45 11.51
N LYS A 13 -0.35 -29.37 12.17
CA LYS A 13 -0.55 -29.72 13.58
C LYS A 13 0.21 -28.73 14.46
N PHE A 14 -0.48 -28.19 15.48
CA PHE A 14 0.11 -27.34 16.49
C PHE A 14 0.74 -28.18 17.62
N GLU A 15 1.91 -27.78 18.08
CA GLU A 15 2.46 -28.14 19.39
C GLU A 15 2.26 -26.99 20.37
N GLU A 16 1.65 -27.27 21.51
CA GLU A 16 1.38 -26.30 22.59
C GLU A 16 2.66 -25.94 23.33
N SER A 17 3.00 -24.66 23.45
CA SER A 17 3.95 -24.13 24.40
C SER A 17 3.27 -23.17 25.38
N LYS A 18 3.64 -23.29 26.65
CA LYS A 18 2.98 -22.77 27.85
C LYS A 18 3.04 -21.27 28.07
N SER A 19 1.89 -20.72 28.50
CA SER A 19 1.62 -19.55 29.36
C SER A 19 2.24 -18.18 29.01
N VAL A 20 1.41 -17.37 28.32
CA VAL A 20 1.43 -15.90 28.34
C VAL A 20 -0.02 -15.41 28.55
N GLY A 21 -0.24 -14.27 29.22
CA GLY A 21 -1.54 -13.79 29.68
C GLY A 21 -2.56 -13.57 28.54
N ASP A 22 -3.85 -13.76 28.84
CA ASP A 22 -4.95 -13.87 27.87
C ASP A 22 -5.13 -12.68 26.89
N GLY A 23 -4.73 -11.45 27.23
CA GLY A 23 -4.83 -10.28 26.38
C GLY A 23 -3.74 -10.20 25.30
N ASP A 24 -2.52 -10.58 25.66
CA ASP A 24 -1.37 -10.64 24.74
C ASP A 24 -1.49 -11.83 23.77
N LEU A 25 -2.15 -12.91 24.22
CA LEU A 25 -2.35 -14.11 23.41
C LEU A 25 -3.32 -13.86 22.26
N ASN A 26 -4.42 -13.12 22.51
CA ASN A 26 -5.39 -12.77 21.45
C ASN A 26 -4.79 -11.86 20.39
N LEU A 27 -4.08 -10.80 20.78
CA LEU A 27 -3.37 -9.91 19.84
C LEU A 27 -2.29 -10.66 19.05
N LYS A 28 -1.56 -11.56 19.69
CA LYS A 28 -0.53 -12.37 19.05
C LYS A 28 -1.12 -13.43 18.11
N MET A 29 -2.23 -14.07 18.48
CA MET A 29 -2.96 -15.00 17.61
C MET A 29 -3.63 -14.30 16.42
N GLU A 30 -4.19 -13.10 16.60
CA GLU A 30 -4.70 -12.29 15.49
C GLU A 30 -3.57 -11.84 14.56
N HIS A 31 -2.44 -11.43 15.11
CA HIS A 31 -1.25 -11.04 14.35
C HIS A 31 -0.66 -12.22 13.56
N GLU A 32 -0.59 -13.41 14.20
CA GLU A 32 -0.16 -14.66 13.53
C GLU A 32 -1.18 -15.13 12.48
N ARG A 33 -2.48 -15.00 12.75
CA ARG A 33 -3.55 -15.35 11.80
C ARG A 33 -3.57 -14.42 10.58
N LEU A 34 -3.35 -13.11 10.77
CA LEU A 34 -3.20 -12.14 9.70
C LEU A 34 -1.91 -12.37 8.92
N SER A 35 -0.78 -12.63 9.58
CA SER A 35 0.49 -12.91 8.91
C SER A 35 0.48 -14.24 8.15
N LEU A 36 -0.16 -15.30 8.68
CA LEU A 36 -0.40 -16.56 7.95
C LEU A 36 -1.36 -16.36 6.77
N SER A 37 -2.38 -15.52 6.93
CA SER A 37 -3.27 -15.10 5.84
C SER A 37 -2.52 -14.32 4.75
N ILE A 38 -1.59 -13.45 5.13
CA ILE A 38 -0.71 -12.73 4.20
C ILE A 38 0.22 -13.72 3.49
N ALA A 39 0.82 -14.68 4.20
CA ALA A 39 1.72 -15.67 3.62
C ALA A 39 1.01 -16.59 2.61
N SER A 40 -0.17 -17.09 2.94
CA SER A 40 -0.96 -17.93 2.03
C SER A 40 -1.49 -17.16 0.82
N ARG A 41 -1.64 -15.83 0.94
CA ARG A 41 -2.10 -14.95 -0.13
C ARG A 41 -0.98 -14.38 -0.98
N VAL A 42 0.22 -14.25 -0.41
CA VAL A 42 1.45 -14.00 -1.17
C VAL A 42 1.81 -15.22 -2.03
N ASP A 43 1.33 -16.43 -1.70
CA ASP A 43 1.39 -17.57 -2.62
C ASP A 43 0.55 -17.39 -3.89
N LEU A 44 -0.46 -16.52 -3.89
CA LEU A 44 -1.17 -16.09 -5.10
C LEU A 44 -0.35 -15.11 -5.94
N LEU A 45 0.54 -14.36 -5.31
CA LEU A 45 1.54 -13.51 -5.98
C LEU A 45 2.74 -14.31 -6.49
N LYS A 46 2.83 -15.61 -6.19
CA LYS A 46 3.74 -16.60 -6.82
C LYS A 46 3.42 -16.88 -8.30
N MET A 47 2.60 -16.11 -8.95
CA MET A 47 2.67 -15.99 -10.41
C MET A 47 4.03 -15.45 -10.87
N ALA A 48 4.87 -15.21 -9.92
CA ALA A 48 6.21 -14.72 -10.01
C ALA A 48 7.27 -15.76 -9.65
N ASP A 49 7.15 -17.00 -10.06
CA ASP A 49 8.23 -17.99 -9.91
C ASP A 49 9.52 -17.62 -10.66
N ASN A 50 9.49 -16.52 -11.41
CA ASN A 50 10.64 -15.92 -12.10
C ASN A 50 11.09 -14.58 -11.50
N HIS A 51 10.60 -14.15 -10.34
CA HIS A 51 10.89 -12.82 -9.83
C HIS A 51 12.22 -12.71 -9.09
N LYS A 52 12.87 -11.57 -9.33
CA LYS A 52 14.07 -10.98 -8.72
C LYS A 52 14.11 -11.07 -7.18
N TYR A 53 12.97 -11.41 -6.54
CA TYR A 53 12.79 -11.42 -5.10
C TYR A 53 12.13 -12.74 -4.62
N GLY A 54 12.87 -13.83 -4.60
CA GLY A 54 12.35 -15.15 -4.21
C GLY A 54 11.88 -15.29 -2.74
N SER A 55 11.67 -16.53 -2.29
CA SER A 55 11.14 -16.88 -0.96
C SER A 55 11.85 -16.20 0.24
N ALA A 56 13.12 -15.83 0.13
CA ALA A 56 13.86 -15.09 1.16
C ALA A 56 13.24 -13.70 1.42
N THR A 57 12.74 -13.05 0.38
CA THR A 57 12.05 -11.77 0.43
C THR A 57 10.72 -11.84 1.18
N ILE A 58 9.93 -12.86 0.88
CA ILE A 58 8.63 -13.11 1.55
C ILE A 58 8.85 -13.35 3.05
N ASN A 59 9.86 -14.13 3.40
CA ASN A 59 10.22 -14.39 4.78
C ASN A 59 10.70 -13.12 5.51
N ALA A 60 11.46 -12.24 4.86
CA ALA A 60 11.87 -10.96 5.42
C ALA A 60 10.67 -10.03 5.71
N ILE A 61 9.66 -10.05 4.83
CA ILE A 61 8.41 -9.31 5.01
C ILE A 61 7.63 -9.83 6.22
N LEU A 62 7.47 -11.15 6.31
CA LEU A 62 6.76 -11.81 7.40
C LEU A 62 7.49 -11.64 8.74
N SER A 63 8.82 -11.62 8.72
CA SER A 63 9.65 -11.35 9.90
C SER A 63 9.70 -9.88 10.30
N GLY A 64 9.18 -8.97 9.46
CA GLY A 64 9.24 -7.52 9.67
C GLY A 64 10.64 -6.94 9.46
N ASP A 65 11.50 -7.63 8.73
CA ASP A 65 12.83 -7.13 8.36
C ASP A 65 12.71 -6.06 7.27
N GLU A 66 12.72 -4.80 7.69
CA GLU A 66 12.65 -3.62 6.80
C GLU A 66 13.99 -3.35 6.07
N SER A 67 15.06 -4.09 6.39
CA SER A 67 16.37 -3.87 5.80
C SER A 67 16.41 -4.10 4.29
N ILE A 68 15.54 -4.99 3.78
CA ILE A 68 15.44 -5.36 2.36
C ILE A 68 14.54 -4.39 1.60
N TYR A 69 13.51 -3.83 2.28
CA TYR A 69 12.54 -2.89 1.69
C TYR A 69 12.42 -1.62 2.53
N PRO A 70 13.37 -0.69 2.38
CA PRO A 70 13.35 0.54 3.16
C PRO A 70 12.10 1.37 2.83
N LEU A 71 11.42 1.82 3.87
CA LEU A 71 10.34 2.80 3.73
C LEU A 71 10.94 4.17 3.42
N PRO A 72 10.37 4.93 2.46
CA PRO A 72 10.87 6.25 2.12
C PRO A 72 10.67 7.28 3.24
N PHE A 73 9.62 7.14 4.06
CA PHE A 73 9.32 8.01 5.20
C PHE A 73 8.27 7.37 6.13
N ASP A 74 8.11 7.93 7.33
CA ASP A 74 7.34 7.35 8.44
C ASP A 74 5.84 7.15 8.17
N ARG A 75 5.26 7.86 7.18
CA ARG A 75 3.87 7.72 6.76
C ARG A 75 3.75 6.97 5.44
N SER A 76 4.57 5.98 5.26
CA SER A 76 4.46 5.05 4.14
C SER A 76 4.50 3.61 4.63
N TYR A 77 3.91 2.71 3.88
CA TYR A 77 3.86 1.28 4.19
C TYR A 77 3.78 0.46 2.91
N TRP A 78 4.30 -0.76 2.96
CA TRP A 78 4.17 -1.71 1.88
C TRP A 78 2.81 -2.41 1.94
N ILE A 79 2.13 -2.52 0.80
CA ILE A 79 0.98 -3.38 0.57
C ILE A 79 1.47 -4.70 0.01
N ILE A 80 2.33 -4.62 -1.02
CA ILE A 80 3.06 -5.73 -1.60
C ILE A 80 4.52 -5.30 -1.63
N PRO A 81 5.36 -5.82 -0.72
CA PRO A 81 6.74 -5.39 -0.62
C PRO A 81 7.52 -5.54 -1.91
N GLY A 82 8.25 -4.48 -2.25
CA GLY A 82 8.99 -4.38 -3.50
C GLY A 82 8.16 -3.95 -4.71
N PHE A 83 6.81 -4.02 -4.64
CA PHE A 83 5.93 -3.74 -5.78
C PHE A 83 4.89 -2.64 -5.54
N LEU A 84 4.20 -2.66 -4.40
CA LEU A 84 3.12 -1.72 -4.14
C LEU A 84 3.25 -1.12 -2.74
N MET A 85 3.38 0.18 -2.71
CA MET A 85 3.52 0.99 -1.50
C MET A 85 2.45 2.06 -1.45
N ALA A 86 2.03 2.46 -0.26
CA ALA A 86 1.11 3.56 -0.05
C ALA A 86 1.60 4.51 1.05
N GLY A 87 1.07 5.74 1.07
CA GLY A 87 1.38 6.69 2.12
C GLY A 87 0.93 8.13 1.86
N GLU A 88 1.59 9.06 2.55
CA GLU A 88 1.33 10.50 2.44
C GLU A 88 1.93 11.10 1.16
N ILE A 89 1.54 12.33 0.84
CA ILE A 89 2.15 13.10 -0.24
C ILE A 89 3.68 13.19 -0.05
N PRO A 90 4.50 12.87 -1.08
CA PRO A 90 5.96 12.97 -0.98
C PRO A 90 6.45 14.42 -1.12
N SER A 91 5.76 15.34 -0.46
CA SER A 91 6.06 16.77 -0.50
C SER A 91 6.28 17.35 0.92
N SER A 92 6.78 18.56 0.99
CA SER A 92 6.92 19.38 2.20
C SER A 92 7.00 20.85 1.81
N ARG A 93 6.57 21.74 2.71
CA ARG A 93 6.79 23.20 2.57
C ARG A 93 8.28 23.53 2.51
N LEU A 94 9.11 22.80 3.27
CA LEU A 94 10.55 22.98 3.29
C LEU A 94 11.19 22.22 2.11
N LYS A 95 11.84 22.95 1.20
CA LYS A 95 12.47 22.39 0.00
C LYS A 95 13.44 21.25 0.33
N LYS A 96 14.24 21.41 1.41
CA LYS A 96 15.21 20.39 1.84
C LYS A 96 14.55 19.06 2.18
N GLU A 97 13.46 19.09 2.95
CA GLU A 97 12.71 17.90 3.35
C GLU A 97 12.02 17.26 2.13
N ARG A 98 11.39 18.07 1.27
CA ARG A 98 10.76 17.60 0.03
C ARG A 98 11.78 16.86 -0.83
N ILE A 99 12.93 17.45 -1.09
CA ILE A 99 13.99 16.80 -1.87
C ILE A 99 14.47 15.49 -1.22
N GLN A 100 14.54 15.43 0.11
CA GLN A 100 14.90 14.19 0.81
C GLN A 100 13.82 13.11 0.62
N LYS A 101 12.53 13.43 0.77
CA LYS A 101 11.43 12.50 0.51
C LYS A 101 11.49 11.93 -0.91
N LEU A 102 11.66 12.79 -1.91
CA LEU A 102 11.74 12.38 -3.32
C LEU A 102 12.95 11.47 -3.61
N LYS A 103 14.11 11.79 -3.03
CA LYS A 103 15.30 10.92 -3.17
C LYS A 103 15.09 9.54 -2.53
N ARG A 104 14.37 9.49 -1.40
CA ARG A 104 14.05 8.22 -0.71
C ARG A 104 13.06 7.39 -1.52
N LEU A 105 12.03 7.99 -2.14
CA LEU A 105 11.13 7.27 -3.07
C LEU A 105 11.89 6.59 -4.20
N ILE A 106 12.80 7.32 -4.86
CA ILE A 106 13.64 6.75 -5.92
C ILE A 106 14.54 5.64 -5.36
N HIS A 107 15.07 5.81 -4.15
CA HIS A 107 15.91 4.81 -3.50
C HIS A 107 15.13 3.54 -3.15
N SER A 108 13.85 3.66 -2.80
CA SER A 108 12.93 2.52 -2.59
C SER A 108 12.49 1.83 -3.89
N GLY A 109 13.00 2.27 -5.04
CA GLY A 109 12.72 1.67 -6.34
C GLY A 109 11.41 2.11 -7.00
N VAL A 110 10.71 3.11 -6.47
CA VAL A 110 9.41 3.56 -6.99
C VAL A 110 9.55 4.10 -8.41
N GLN A 111 8.87 3.48 -9.38
CA GLN A 111 8.88 3.81 -10.81
C GLN A 111 7.56 4.41 -11.29
N SER A 112 6.49 4.21 -10.57
CA SER A 112 5.18 4.80 -10.88
C SER A 112 4.55 5.39 -9.63
N ILE A 113 4.02 6.61 -9.75
CA ILE A 113 3.26 7.26 -8.68
C ILE A 113 1.80 7.40 -9.12
N VAL A 114 0.91 6.94 -8.27
CA VAL A 114 -0.53 7.16 -8.36
C VAL A 114 -0.90 8.26 -7.36
N ASN A 115 -1.13 9.45 -7.87
CA ASN A 115 -1.50 10.62 -7.09
C ASN A 115 -3.01 10.80 -7.11
N LEU A 116 -3.66 10.62 -5.96
CA LEU A 116 -5.13 10.68 -5.80
C LEU A 116 -5.65 12.10 -5.48
N MET A 117 -4.76 13.08 -5.44
CA MET A 117 -5.13 14.45 -5.08
C MET A 117 -5.62 15.25 -6.27
N GLU A 118 -6.49 16.21 -6.00
CA GLU A 118 -6.86 17.25 -6.95
C GLU A 118 -5.66 18.17 -7.22
N SER A 119 -5.65 18.83 -8.37
CA SER A 119 -4.55 19.72 -8.78
C SER A 119 -4.42 20.97 -7.92
N GLU A 120 -5.53 21.42 -7.32
CA GLU A 120 -5.63 22.67 -6.55
C GLU A 120 -5.94 22.43 -5.08
N GLU A 121 -5.30 21.46 -4.43
CA GLU A 121 -5.49 21.24 -2.99
C GLU A 121 -4.66 22.20 -2.13
N PHE A 122 -5.27 22.58 -1.00
CA PHE A 122 -4.69 23.46 0.00
C PHE A 122 -4.48 22.70 1.30
N ASP A 123 -3.48 23.11 2.06
CA ASP A 123 -3.26 22.61 3.42
C ASP A 123 -4.20 23.27 4.45
N PHE A 124 -4.13 22.85 5.71
CA PHE A 124 -4.98 23.38 6.79
C PHE A 124 -4.78 24.88 7.05
N ASP A 125 -3.66 25.46 6.62
CA ASP A 125 -3.43 26.91 6.73
C ASP A 125 -3.91 27.67 5.48
N GLY A 126 -4.63 27.01 4.56
CA GLY A 126 -5.11 27.58 3.31
C GLY A 126 -3.99 27.89 2.30
N LYS A 127 -2.82 27.25 2.42
CA LYS A 127 -1.72 27.39 1.46
C LYS A 127 -1.77 26.24 0.47
N LYS A 128 -1.60 26.56 -0.82
CA LYS A 128 -1.52 25.55 -1.86
C LYS A 128 -0.38 24.58 -1.59
N LEU A 129 -0.68 23.29 -1.69
CA LEU A 129 0.31 22.24 -1.56
C LEU A 129 1.34 22.33 -2.68
N LYS A 130 2.61 22.18 -2.32
CA LYS A 130 3.70 22.28 -3.28
C LYS A 130 3.72 21.04 -4.18
N ASP A 131 3.54 21.26 -5.47
CA ASP A 131 3.75 20.22 -6.49
C ASP A 131 5.22 19.79 -6.47
N TYR A 132 5.41 18.47 -6.43
CA TYR A 132 6.73 17.83 -6.37
C TYR A 132 7.15 17.24 -7.72
N SER A 133 6.26 17.21 -8.70
CA SER A 133 6.42 16.45 -9.94
C SER A 133 7.67 16.85 -10.72
N PHE A 134 7.88 18.14 -10.90
CA PHE A 134 9.05 18.66 -11.60
C PHE A 134 10.36 18.31 -10.89
N GLU A 135 10.43 18.51 -9.57
CA GLU A 135 11.62 18.21 -8.78
C GLU A 135 11.93 16.70 -8.77
N LEU A 136 10.89 15.86 -8.73
CA LEU A 136 11.05 14.41 -8.80
C LEU A 136 11.63 13.97 -10.14
N GLN A 137 11.09 14.48 -11.25
CA GLN A 137 11.58 14.17 -12.58
C GLN A 137 13.03 14.64 -12.78
N GLU A 138 13.40 15.83 -12.27
CA GLU A 138 14.80 16.29 -12.31
C GLU A 138 15.74 15.35 -11.55
N ILE A 139 15.32 14.88 -10.33
CA ILE A 139 16.15 13.98 -9.53
C ILE A 139 16.28 12.63 -10.23
N ALA A 140 15.20 12.11 -10.78
CA ALA A 140 15.18 10.85 -11.52
C ALA A 140 16.08 10.92 -12.76
N ALA A 141 15.96 11.98 -13.58
CA ALA A 141 16.78 12.18 -14.77
C ALA A 141 18.28 12.21 -14.46
N ARG A 142 18.69 12.89 -13.38
CA ARG A 142 20.09 12.92 -12.94
C ARG A 142 20.62 11.55 -12.56
N LYS A 143 19.74 10.65 -12.14
CA LYS A 143 20.07 9.25 -11.77
C LYS A 143 19.87 8.27 -12.92
N LYS A 144 19.44 8.74 -14.10
CA LYS A 144 19.03 7.88 -15.24
C LYS A 144 17.96 6.88 -14.83
N PHE A 145 17.04 7.30 -13.98
CA PHE A 145 15.94 6.51 -13.43
C PHE A 145 14.64 6.96 -14.07
N GLU A 146 13.83 6.03 -14.58
CA GLU A 146 12.54 6.32 -15.16
C GLU A 146 11.46 6.31 -14.07
N ILE A 147 10.66 7.37 -14.01
CA ILE A 147 9.52 7.48 -13.09
C ILE A 147 8.37 8.19 -13.77
N THR A 148 7.18 7.64 -13.60
CA THR A 148 5.92 8.21 -14.09
C THR A 148 5.07 8.73 -12.94
N ILE A 149 4.27 9.76 -13.19
CA ILE A 149 3.31 10.31 -12.23
C ILE A 149 1.97 10.37 -12.92
N ASN A 150 1.02 9.61 -12.41
CA ASN A 150 -0.35 9.54 -12.91
C ASN A 150 -1.29 10.12 -11.86
N ARG A 151 -2.03 11.17 -12.21
CA ARG A 151 -3.00 11.81 -11.33
C ARG A 151 -4.40 11.27 -11.60
N TYR A 152 -5.06 10.84 -10.53
CA TYR A 152 -6.44 10.39 -10.49
C TYR A 152 -7.17 11.22 -9.43
N GLU A 153 -7.76 12.32 -9.84
CA GLU A 153 -8.35 13.29 -8.92
C GLU A 153 -9.58 12.72 -8.21
N ILE A 154 -9.49 12.60 -6.90
CA ILE A 154 -10.59 12.24 -6.01
C ILE A 154 -10.73 13.40 -5.03
N VAL A 155 -11.95 13.91 -4.87
CA VAL A 155 -12.28 14.98 -3.91
C VAL A 155 -11.84 14.57 -2.50
N ASP A 156 -11.25 15.49 -1.76
CA ASP A 156 -10.81 15.19 -0.40
C ASP A 156 -11.98 14.75 0.48
N LEU A 157 -11.72 13.73 1.32
CA LEU A 157 -12.70 13.04 2.16
C LEU A 157 -13.82 12.30 1.40
N GLY A 158 -13.87 12.38 0.07
CA GLY A 158 -14.89 11.74 -0.77
C GLY A 158 -14.44 10.40 -1.35
N VAL A 159 -15.29 9.84 -2.20
CA VAL A 159 -15.07 8.61 -2.98
C VAL A 159 -15.23 8.90 -4.47
N PRO A 160 -14.54 8.19 -5.35
CA PRO A 160 -14.73 8.33 -6.80
C PRO A 160 -15.95 7.52 -7.26
N ALA A 161 -16.38 7.75 -8.50
CA ALA A 161 -17.31 6.82 -9.16
C ALA A 161 -16.64 5.42 -9.28
N ARG A 162 -17.42 4.34 -9.18
CA ARG A 162 -16.89 2.96 -9.26
C ARG A 162 -16.11 2.69 -10.54
N ALA A 163 -16.59 3.15 -11.69
CA ALA A 163 -15.88 3.02 -12.95
C ALA A 163 -14.52 3.76 -12.95
N PHE A 164 -14.42 4.89 -12.26
CA PHE A 164 -13.16 5.62 -12.11
C PHE A 164 -12.18 4.87 -11.20
N MET A 165 -12.66 4.29 -10.08
CA MET A 165 -11.83 3.43 -9.24
C MET A 165 -11.36 2.21 -10.03
N ALA A 166 -12.22 1.55 -10.82
CA ALA A 166 -11.83 0.43 -11.67
C ALA A 166 -10.69 0.79 -12.63
N ASN A 167 -10.69 2.02 -13.19
CA ASN A 167 -9.58 2.50 -14.04
C ASN A 167 -8.28 2.65 -13.24
N ILE A 168 -8.35 3.13 -11.99
CA ILE A 168 -7.18 3.21 -11.10
C ILE A 168 -6.63 1.80 -10.85
N LEU A 169 -7.49 0.84 -10.51
CA LEU A 169 -7.08 -0.54 -10.25
C LEU A 169 -6.46 -1.20 -11.49
N THR A 170 -7.03 -0.98 -12.66
CA THR A 170 -6.46 -1.46 -13.93
C THR A 170 -5.06 -0.89 -14.18
N HIS A 171 -4.85 0.39 -13.87
CA HIS A 171 -3.51 1.00 -13.96
C HIS A 171 -2.52 0.34 -12.98
N LEU A 172 -2.93 0.12 -11.72
CA LEU A 172 -2.10 -0.57 -10.73
C LEU A 172 -1.73 -1.98 -11.21
N GLN A 173 -2.70 -2.76 -11.69
CA GLN A 173 -2.46 -4.10 -12.26
C GLN A 173 -1.47 -4.05 -13.42
N THR A 174 -1.62 -3.08 -14.31
CA THR A 174 -0.71 -2.91 -15.46
C THR A 174 0.72 -2.62 -15.02
N CYS A 175 0.90 -1.74 -14.03
CA CYS A 175 2.22 -1.45 -13.46
C CYS A 175 2.84 -2.71 -12.82
N LEU A 176 2.06 -3.46 -12.03
CA LEU A 176 2.53 -4.67 -11.36
C LEU A 176 2.89 -5.78 -12.35
N LEU A 177 2.11 -5.95 -13.43
CA LEU A 177 2.43 -6.89 -14.51
C LEU A 177 3.71 -6.52 -15.27
N ASN A 178 4.05 -5.23 -15.32
CA ASN A 178 5.30 -4.73 -15.89
C ASN A 178 6.44 -4.64 -14.85
N GLU A 179 6.29 -5.27 -13.70
CA GLU A 179 7.27 -5.30 -12.60
C GLU A 179 7.68 -3.92 -12.09
N GLN A 180 6.81 -2.92 -12.23
CA GLN A 180 7.04 -1.57 -11.74
C GLN A 180 6.68 -1.46 -10.26
N THR A 181 7.56 -0.87 -9.47
CA THR A 181 7.24 -0.49 -8.08
C THR A 181 6.38 0.77 -8.08
N VAL A 182 5.18 0.66 -7.48
CA VAL A 182 4.18 1.72 -7.45
C VAL A 182 4.07 2.34 -6.06
N TYR A 183 3.90 3.66 -6.02
CA TYR A 183 3.56 4.41 -4.82
C TYR A 183 2.21 5.11 -4.96
N ILE A 184 1.24 4.74 -4.13
CA ILE A 184 -0.09 5.37 -4.08
C ILE A 184 -0.12 6.40 -2.95
N HIS A 185 -0.60 7.61 -3.23
CA HIS A 185 -0.77 8.61 -2.19
C HIS A 185 -1.94 9.55 -2.42
N CYS A 186 -2.45 10.09 -1.32
CA CYS A 186 -3.23 11.32 -1.27
C CYS A 186 -2.45 12.35 -0.43
N TRP A 187 -3.14 13.21 0.33
CA TRP A 187 -2.44 14.13 1.21
C TRP A 187 -1.85 13.42 2.45
N GLY A 188 -2.72 12.83 3.30
CA GLY A 188 -2.29 12.16 4.55
C GLY A 188 -1.98 10.68 4.43
N GLY A 189 -2.25 10.05 3.28
CA GLY A 189 -2.09 8.60 3.11
C GLY A 189 -3.14 7.76 3.84
N ILE A 190 -4.31 8.32 4.16
CA ILE A 190 -5.32 7.68 5.03
C ILE A 190 -6.64 7.47 4.30
N GLY A 191 -7.37 8.55 3.95
CA GLY A 191 -8.73 8.46 3.39
C GLY A 191 -8.74 7.87 1.96
N ARG A 192 -8.52 8.72 0.96
CA ARG A 192 -8.49 8.32 -0.48
C ARG A 192 -7.49 7.20 -0.77
N THR A 193 -6.33 7.23 -0.11
CA THR A 193 -5.32 6.18 -0.21
C THR A 193 -5.84 4.86 0.33
N GLY A 194 -6.43 4.86 1.54
CA GLY A 194 -7.02 3.67 2.13
C GLY A 194 -8.17 3.10 1.31
N THR A 195 -9.02 3.99 0.74
CA THR A 195 -10.09 3.57 -0.18
C THR A 195 -9.55 2.84 -1.40
N THR A 196 -8.53 3.40 -2.06
CA THR A 196 -7.91 2.78 -3.24
C THR A 196 -7.22 1.46 -2.89
N VAL A 197 -6.47 1.42 -1.78
CA VAL A 197 -5.82 0.21 -1.28
C VAL A 197 -6.85 -0.87 -0.94
N GLY A 198 -7.93 -0.50 -0.26
CA GLY A 198 -9.00 -1.44 0.10
C GLY A 198 -9.67 -2.05 -1.13
N CYS A 199 -10.07 -1.21 -2.08
CA CYS A 199 -10.64 -1.70 -3.34
C CYS A 199 -9.65 -2.60 -4.10
N PHE A 200 -8.36 -2.27 -4.12
CA PHE A 200 -7.32 -3.12 -4.72
C PHE A 200 -7.24 -4.48 -4.03
N LEU A 201 -7.16 -4.51 -2.70
CA LEU A 201 -7.04 -5.75 -1.94
C LEU A 201 -8.24 -6.69 -2.15
N VAL A 202 -9.46 -6.14 -2.19
CA VAL A 202 -10.67 -6.92 -2.48
C VAL A 202 -10.69 -7.39 -3.94
N ASN A 203 -10.38 -6.50 -4.88
CA ASN A 203 -10.37 -6.81 -6.33
C ASN A 203 -9.40 -7.94 -6.68
N GLU A 204 -8.23 -7.96 -6.03
CA GLU A 204 -7.23 -9.02 -6.24
C GLU A 204 -7.51 -10.29 -5.41
N GLY A 205 -8.59 -10.31 -4.64
CA GLY A 205 -8.93 -11.44 -3.76
C GLY A 205 -7.91 -11.67 -2.63
N ILE A 206 -7.14 -10.65 -2.28
CA ILE A 206 -6.15 -10.71 -1.19
C ILE A 206 -6.86 -10.77 0.16
N CYS A 207 -7.99 -10.10 0.32
CA CYS A 207 -8.85 -10.21 1.47
C CYS A 207 -10.33 -10.06 1.08
N SER A 208 -11.23 -10.50 1.96
CA SER A 208 -12.66 -10.29 1.81
C SER A 208 -13.06 -8.86 2.20
N ASN A 209 -14.26 -8.45 1.77
CA ASN A 209 -14.85 -7.15 2.15
C ASN A 209 -14.97 -6.98 3.67
N SER A 210 -15.21 -8.07 4.42
CA SER A 210 -15.34 -8.02 5.89
C SER A 210 -14.00 -7.92 6.63
N GLU A 211 -12.87 -8.26 5.98
CA GLU A 211 -11.53 -8.25 6.57
C GLU A 211 -10.68 -7.05 6.14
N VAL A 212 -11.08 -6.38 5.06
CA VAL A 212 -10.23 -5.41 4.36
C VAL A 212 -9.83 -4.22 5.23
N LEU A 213 -10.71 -3.72 6.09
CA LEU A 213 -10.45 -2.58 6.96
C LEU A 213 -9.39 -2.91 8.02
N ASP A 214 -9.53 -4.06 8.66
CA ASP A 214 -8.55 -4.54 9.63
C ASP A 214 -7.20 -4.79 8.97
N PHE A 215 -7.21 -5.32 7.74
CA PHE A 215 -6.01 -5.59 6.99
C PHE A 215 -5.27 -4.29 6.60
N ILE A 216 -5.96 -3.26 6.12
CA ILE A 216 -5.34 -1.94 5.84
C ILE A 216 -4.72 -1.36 7.12
N ASN A 217 -5.45 -1.41 8.25
CA ASN A 217 -4.96 -0.89 9.53
C ASN A 217 -3.76 -1.68 10.04
N PHE A 218 -3.73 -2.99 9.81
CA PHE A 218 -2.57 -3.83 10.08
C PHE A 218 -1.35 -3.42 9.24
N LEU A 219 -1.51 -3.25 7.91
CA LEU A 219 -0.40 -2.87 7.02
C LEU A 219 0.27 -1.56 7.44
N LYS A 220 -0.51 -0.60 7.94
CA LYS A 220 0.03 0.69 8.40
C LYS A 220 0.40 0.74 9.90
N SER A 221 0.27 -0.38 10.62
CA SER A 221 0.45 -0.42 12.09
C SER A 221 1.80 0.06 12.60
N LYS A 222 2.85 -0.04 11.76
CA LYS A 222 4.20 0.46 12.09
C LYS A 222 4.44 1.93 11.74
N THR A 223 3.47 2.60 11.14
CA THR A 223 3.57 4.03 10.79
C THR A 223 3.21 4.92 11.98
N ASN A 224 3.63 6.17 11.97
CA ASN A 224 3.25 7.16 12.98
C ASN A 224 1.77 7.58 12.90
N ILE A 225 1.02 7.10 11.89
CA ILE A 225 -0.43 7.27 11.72
C ILE A 225 -1.24 6.00 12.04
N ALA A 226 -0.63 5.03 12.69
CA ALA A 226 -1.28 3.77 13.08
C ALA A 226 -2.57 3.97 13.91
N HIS A 227 -2.59 5.04 14.74
CA HIS A 227 -3.73 5.41 15.57
C HIS A 227 -4.96 5.95 14.81
N ARG A 228 -4.85 6.24 13.52
CA ARG A 228 -5.95 6.72 12.68
C ARG A 228 -6.50 5.58 11.85
N ASN A 229 -7.83 5.43 11.81
CA ASN A 229 -8.48 4.45 10.94
C ASN A 229 -8.30 4.83 9.46
N SER A 230 -8.17 3.83 8.60
CA SER A 230 -8.06 3.99 7.16
C SER A 230 -8.95 2.92 6.48
N PRO A 231 -9.84 3.32 5.59
CA PRO A 231 -10.22 4.68 5.19
C PRO A 231 -10.75 5.56 6.32
N GLU A 232 -10.93 6.87 6.03
CA GLU A 232 -11.16 7.90 7.06
C GLU A 232 -12.63 8.21 7.30
N THR A 233 -13.48 8.23 6.24
CA THR A 233 -14.89 8.59 6.33
C THR A 233 -15.79 7.37 6.19
N LEU A 234 -17.05 7.48 6.71
CA LEU A 234 -18.03 6.40 6.57
C LEU A 234 -18.29 6.08 5.09
N GLU A 235 -18.42 7.09 4.23
CA GLU A 235 -18.63 6.89 2.80
C GLU A 235 -17.49 6.10 2.16
N GLN A 236 -16.25 6.39 2.55
CA GLN A 236 -15.07 5.66 2.08
C GLN A 236 -15.04 4.21 2.59
N ILE A 237 -15.45 3.99 3.84
CA ILE A 237 -15.56 2.66 4.45
C ILE A 237 -16.61 1.83 3.70
N GLU A 238 -17.84 2.36 3.55
CA GLU A 238 -18.94 1.71 2.84
C GLU A 238 -18.59 1.42 1.37
N PHE A 239 -17.86 2.34 0.73
CA PHE A 239 -17.39 2.16 -0.64
C PHE A 239 -16.47 0.94 -0.78
N VAL A 240 -15.53 0.75 0.15
CA VAL A 240 -14.60 -0.39 0.17
C VAL A 240 -15.32 -1.69 0.54
N GLU A 241 -16.14 -1.68 1.60
CA GLU A 241 -16.87 -2.87 2.05
C GLU A 241 -17.89 -3.38 1.02
N SER A 242 -18.38 -2.50 0.15
CA SER A 242 -19.30 -2.84 -0.94
C SER A 242 -18.60 -3.04 -2.29
N TRP A 243 -17.27 -3.05 -2.36
CA TRP A 243 -16.54 -3.23 -3.61
C TRP A 243 -16.72 -4.63 -4.20
N GLN A 244 -16.98 -4.71 -5.54
CA GLN A 244 -17.22 -5.95 -6.29
C GLN A 244 -16.44 -5.92 -7.60
#